data_dcc17969737c276e951b570ea7d7ed12
#
_entry.id   dcc17969737c276e951b570ea7d7ed12
#
_cell.length_a   1.000
_cell.length_b   1.000
_cell.length_c   1.000
_cell.angle_alpha   90.00
_cell.angle_beta   90.00
_cell.angle_gamma   90.00
#
_symmetry.space_group_name_H-M   'P 1'
#
loop_
_entity.id
_entity.type
_entity.pdbx_description
1 polymer ?
#
loop_
_entity_poly.entity_id
_entity_poly.type
_entity_poly.pdbx_seq_one_letter_code
_entity_poly.pdbx_strand_id
1 'polypeptide(L)'
;MGRVLWHEGDEVKGMLLIVDGRISVSVPLPGDRVVEVTSLGAGEVLGEVPLLDGGQHSATATVAEPATLLSLSRADFAALVSRRHPTAFALKRRIAGVACARLRDQLAALATSLGRDAPAEPAADEIAELEFCGPPDSKYVRRLGAFHDFDSLALWGFLTAGRYALCPPGRTLITEGTPSTACFVVINGAVEKVIIRGDRRIRVSLAGPGHAFGYETLIDGGPSSVTATTRERTLLLVLPREPFERMFNGEDNASHAFLDVVLRDLMANLRQVLRPHARLALS
;
A
#
# COMPACT_ATOMS: atom_id res chain seq x y z
N MET A 1 2.26 -30.46 -8.69
CA MET A 1 1.61 -30.14 -7.42
C MET A 1 2.63 -30.25 -6.30
N GLY A 2 2.54 -29.39 -5.27
CA GLY A 2 3.41 -29.38 -4.09
C GLY A 2 4.85 -28.85 -4.31
N ARG A 3 5.22 -28.40 -5.51
CA ARG A 3 6.54 -27.79 -5.75
C ARG A 3 6.57 -26.40 -5.08
N VAL A 4 7.54 -26.21 -4.19
CA VAL A 4 7.82 -24.90 -3.59
C VAL A 4 8.57 -24.03 -4.60
N LEU A 5 8.10 -22.82 -4.81
CA LEU A 5 8.74 -21.80 -5.66
C LEU A 5 9.81 -21.03 -4.86
N TRP A 6 9.49 -20.68 -3.61
CA TRP A 6 10.42 -20.13 -2.61
C TRP A 6 9.83 -20.27 -1.20
N HIS A 7 10.68 -20.17 -0.20
CA HIS A 7 10.31 -20.12 1.21
C HIS A 7 10.26 -18.67 1.73
N GLU A 8 9.50 -18.46 2.80
CA GLU A 8 9.61 -17.22 3.59
C GLU A 8 11.08 -17.00 3.98
N GLY A 9 11.56 -15.75 3.82
CA GLY A 9 12.96 -15.39 4.10
C GLY A 9 13.93 -15.57 2.94
N ASP A 10 13.54 -16.25 1.85
CA ASP A 10 14.39 -16.38 0.68
C ASP A 10 14.65 -15.02 -0.01
N GLU A 11 15.82 -14.93 -0.65
CA GLU A 11 16.18 -13.78 -1.48
C GLU A 11 15.32 -13.72 -2.76
N VAL A 12 15.02 -12.49 -3.18
CA VAL A 12 14.19 -12.23 -4.35
C VAL A 12 15.01 -12.33 -5.63
N LYS A 13 14.66 -13.27 -6.47
CA LYS A 13 15.22 -13.42 -7.82
C LYS A 13 14.44 -12.67 -8.89
N GLY A 14 13.19 -12.33 -8.62
CA GLY A 14 12.28 -11.67 -9.53
C GLY A 14 10.83 -11.83 -9.12
N MET A 15 9.91 -11.50 -10.00
CA MET A 15 8.48 -11.72 -9.85
C MET A 15 7.95 -12.72 -10.86
N LEU A 16 6.83 -13.32 -10.56
CA LEU A 16 6.12 -14.26 -11.43
C LEU A 16 4.71 -13.74 -11.73
N LEU A 17 4.29 -13.86 -12.98
CA LEU A 17 2.90 -13.69 -13.41
C LEU A 17 2.32 -15.10 -13.65
N ILE A 18 1.18 -15.38 -13.06
CA ILE A 18 0.44 -16.63 -13.27
C ILE A 18 -0.33 -16.51 -14.57
N VAL A 19 0.03 -17.31 -15.57
CA VAL A 19 -0.70 -17.39 -16.86
C VAL A 19 -1.88 -18.33 -16.73
N ASP A 20 -1.66 -19.47 -16.04
CA ASP A 20 -2.64 -20.51 -15.77
C ASP A 20 -2.26 -21.29 -14.52
N GLY A 21 -3.25 -21.92 -13.87
CA GLY A 21 -3.07 -22.71 -12.65
C GLY A 21 -3.23 -21.90 -11.36
N ARG A 22 -2.74 -22.46 -10.23
CA ARG A 22 -2.95 -21.89 -8.90
C ARG A 22 -1.73 -22.04 -8.00
N ILE A 23 -1.41 -20.98 -7.28
CA ILE A 23 -0.31 -20.91 -6.31
C ILE A 23 -0.88 -20.61 -4.92
N SER A 24 -0.58 -21.49 -3.95
CA SER A 24 -0.86 -21.28 -2.53
C SER A 24 0.24 -20.41 -1.90
N VAL A 25 -0.14 -19.44 -1.12
CA VAL A 25 0.76 -18.58 -0.34
C VAL A 25 0.51 -18.83 1.14
N SER A 26 1.53 -19.26 1.87
CA SER A 26 1.41 -19.67 3.27
C SER A 26 2.49 -19.04 4.14
N VAL A 27 2.19 -18.88 5.43
CA VAL A 27 3.14 -18.41 6.45
C VAL A 27 3.25 -19.44 7.57
N PRO A 28 4.45 -19.69 8.12
CA PRO A 28 4.63 -20.47 9.32
C PRO A 28 4.21 -19.64 10.54
N LEU A 29 3.53 -20.30 11.47
CA LEU A 29 3.17 -19.76 12.78
C LEU A 29 3.83 -20.58 13.89
N PRO A 30 3.95 -20.05 15.13
CA PRO A 30 4.47 -20.81 16.26
C PRO A 30 3.76 -22.15 16.46
N GLY A 31 4.53 -23.21 16.80
CA GLY A 31 4.02 -24.56 17.00
C GLY A 31 3.90 -25.38 15.71
N ASP A 32 4.82 -25.17 14.76
CA ASP A 32 4.92 -25.89 13.46
C ASP A 32 3.64 -25.85 12.61
N ARG A 33 2.84 -24.84 12.83
CA ARG A 33 1.62 -24.61 12.03
C ARG A 33 1.96 -23.82 10.78
N VAL A 34 1.43 -24.26 9.65
CA VAL A 34 1.50 -23.53 8.38
C VAL A 34 0.09 -23.13 7.98
N VAL A 35 -0.13 -21.85 7.74
CA VAL A 35 -1.43 -21.29 7.39
C VAL A 35 -1.39 -20.75 5.98
N GLU A 36 -2.29 -21.22 5.12
CA GLU A 36 -2.55 -20.58 3.84
C GLU A 36 -3.24 -19.23 4.07
N VAL A 37 -2.60 -18.17 3.62
CA VAL A 37 -3.11 -16.80 3.77
C VAL A 37 -3.82 -16.31 2.52
N THR A 38 -3.49 -16.87 1.36
CA THR A 38 -4.17 -16.59 0.10
C THR A 38 -3.82 -17.64 -0.94
N SER A 39 -4.68 -17.77 -1.96
CA SER A 39 -4.46 -18.59 -3.14
C SER A 39 -4.57 -17.71 -4.38
N LEU A 40 -3.53 -17.71 -5.22
CA LEU A 40 -3.40 -16.85 -6.39
C LEU A 40 -3.65 -17.63 -7.66
N GLY A 41 -4.39 -17.04 -8.60
CA GLY A 41 -4.78 -17.64 -9.89
C GLY A 41 -4.27 -16.87 -11.10
N ALA A 42 -4.78 -17.22 -12.27
CA ALA A 42 -4.40 -16.59 -13.54
C ALA A 42 -4.61 -15.07 -13.55
N GLY A 43 -3.65 -14.32 -14.08
CA GLY A 43 -3.61 -12.86 -14.13
C GLY A 43 -3.04 -12.20 -12.88
N GLU A 44 -2.79 -12.96 -11.82
CA GLU A 44 -2.18 -12.43 -10.59
C GLU A 44 -0.65 -12.54 -10.62
N VAL A 45 -0.02 -11.68 -9.82
CA VAL A 45 1.44 -11.63 -9.68
C VAL A 45 1.87 -12.05 -8.28
N LEU A 46 3.08 -12.61 -8.18
CA LEU A 46 3.70 -12.98 -6.90
C LEU A 46 5.20 -12.67 -6.93
N GLY A 47 5.76 -12.35 -5.74
CA GLY A 47 7.15 -11.91 -5.60
C GLY A 47 7.37 -10.43 -5.92
N GLU A 48 6.30 -9.68 -6.20
CA GLU A 48 6.30 -8.24 -6.46
C GLU A 48 6.66 -7.43 -5.23
N VAL A 49 6.17 -7.84 -4.04
CA VAL A 49 6.40 -7.09 -2.78
C VAL A 49 7.89 -6.94 -2.52
N PRO A 50 8.66 -8.02 -2.38
CA PRO A 50 10.08 -7.91 -2.12
C PRO A 50 10.89 -7.38 -3.32
N LEU A 51 10.38 -7.50 -4.54
CA LEU A 51 11.01 -6.89 -5.71
C LEU A 51 10.96 -5.35 -5.64
N LEU A 52 9.86 -4.79 -5.14
CA LEU A 52 9.63 -3.35 -5.08
C LEU A 52 10.21 -2.71 -3.80
N ASP A 53 10.18 -3.40 -2.66
CA ASP A 53 10.66 -2.87 -1.38
C ASP A 53 12.10 -3.29 -1.03
N GLY A 54 12.70 -4.17 -1.85
CA GLY A 54 14.08 -4.65 -1.66
C GLY A 54 14.25 -5.67 -0.53
N GLY A 55 13.15 -6.14 0.07
CA GLY A 55 13.17 -7.11 1.16
C GLY A 55 13.27 -8.57 0.70
N GLN A 56 13.06 -9.49 1.64
CA GLN A 56 12.95 -10.93 1.39
C GLN A 56 11.48 -11.33 1.19
N HIS A 57 11.24 -12.55 0.70
CA HIS A 57 9.89 -13.11 0.61
C HIS A 57 9.24 -13.19 1.99
N SER A 58 8.04 -12.62 2.13
CA SER A 58 7.28 -12.56 3.40
C SER A 58 6.39 -13.77 3.64
N ALA A 59 6.35 -14.71 2.70
CA ALA A 59 5.56 -15.93 2.74
C ALA A 59 6.16 -16.98 1.82
N THR A 60 5.83 -18.26 2.06
CA THR A 60 6.18 -19.40 1.21
C THR A 60 5.16 -19.51 0.07
N ALA A 61 5.62 -19.69 -1.16
CA ALA A 61 4.77 -19.92 -2.33
C ALA A 61 4.93 -21.36 -2.85
N THR A 62 3.80 -22.07 -3.01
CA THR A 62 3.76 -23.47 -3.41
C THR A 62 2.75 -23.68 -4.55
N VAL A 63 3.09 -24.47 -5.53
CA VAL A 63 2.20 -24.83 -6.64
C VAL A 63 1.06 -25.71 -6.13
N ALA A 64 -0.14 -25.16 -6.04
CA ALA A 64 -1.34 -25.88 -5.62
C ALA A 64 -1.97 -26.68 -6.76
N GLU A 65 -2.04 -26.09 -7.96
CA GLU A 65 -2.48 -26.74 -9.20
C GLU A 65 -1.40 -26.57 -10.28
N PRO A 66 -1.33 -27.46 -11.28
CA PRO A 66 -0.39 -27.27 -12.40
C PRO A 66 -0.46 -25.86 -12.95
N ALA A 67 0.68 -25.18 -13.05
CA ALA A 67 0.71 -23.76 -13.35
C ALA A 67 1.73 -23.44 -14.45
N THR A 68 1.36 -22.50 -15.32
CA THR A 68 2.24 -21.84 -16.28
C THR A 68 2.57 -20.45 -15.75
N LEU A 69 3.87 -20.14 -15.60
CA LEU A 69 4.34 -18.91 -14.99
C LEU A 69 5.26 -18.17 -15.98
N LEU A 70 5.07 -16.86 -16.10
CA LEU A 70 6.03 -15.94 -16.73
C LEU A 70 6.89 -15.30 -15.65
N SER A 71 8.21 -15.35 -15.83
CA SER A 71 9.16 -14.75 -14.88
C SER A 71 9.73 -13.45 -15.42
N LEU A 72 9.80 -12.43 -14.56
CA LEU A 72 10.58 -11.21 -14.77
C LEU A 72 11.69 -11.20 -13.72
N SER A 73 12.95 -11.26 -14.16
CA SER A 73 14.08 -11.25 -13.23
C SER A 73 14.24 -9.88 -12.56
N ARG A 74 14.83 -9.87 -11.35
CA ARG A 74 15.18 -8.61 -10.66
C ARG A 74 16.10 -7.73 -11.50
N ALA A 75 17.04 -8.33 -12.23
CA ALA A 75 17.97 -7.61 -13.09
C ALA A 75 17.26 -6.95 -14.28
N ASP A 76 16.37 -7.66 -14.95
CA ASP A 76 15.61 -7.13 -16.08
C ASP A 76 14.64 -6.02 -15.62
N PHE A 77 13.96 -6.20 -14.49
CA PHE A 77 13.11 -5.17 -13.91
C PHE A 77 13.92 -3.91 -13.57
N ALA A 78 15.08 -4.07 -12.89
CA ALA A 78 15.96 -2.96 -12.57
C ALA A 78 16.48 -2.25 -13.84
N ALA A 79 16.79 -3.00 -14.91
CA ALA A 79 17.21 -2.43 -16.19
C ALA A 79 16.08 -1.64 -16.86
N LEU A 80 14.83 -2.10 -16.79
CA LEU A 80 13.67 -1.35 -17.29
C LEU A 80 13.45 -0.05 -16.50
N VAL A 81 13.58 -0.11 -15.16
CA VAL A 81 13.41 1.06 -14.30
C VAL A 81 14.53 2.08 -14.54
N SER A 82 15.80 1.65 -14.59
CA SER A 82 16.95 2.55 -14.79
C SER A 82 16.94 3.26 -16.13
N ARG A 83 16.42 2.60 -17.17
CA ARG A 83 16.24 3.18 -18.51
C ARG A 83 14.96 4.02 -18.61
N ARG A 84 14.17 4.14 -17.54
CA ARG A 84 12.86 4.80 -17.53
C ARG A 84 11.94 4.27 -18.63
N HIS A 85 11.98 2.96 -18.87
CA HIS A 85 11.17 2.35 -19.91
C HIS A 85 9.68 2.43 -19.54
N PRO A 86 8.78 2.88 -20.43
CA PRO A 86 7.35 3.03 -20.13
C PRO A 86 6.72 1.75 -19.57
N THR A 87 7.16 0.57 -20.03
CA THR A 87 6.69 -0.73 -19.52
C THR A 87 6.94 -0.90 -18.02
N ALA A 88 8.06 -0.39 -17.47
CA ALA A 88 8.33 -0.51 -16.04
C ALA A 88 7.29 0.25 -15.21
N PHE A 89 6.89 1.42 -15.66
CA PHE A 89 5.91 2.25 -14.97
C PHE A 89 4.48 1.72 -15.17
N ALA A 90 4.15 1.23 -16.36
CA ALA A 90 2.90 0.53 -16.59
C ALA A 90 2.77 -0.71 -15.70
N LEU A 91 3.84 -1.49 -15.56
CA LEU A 91 3.90 -2.64 -14.67
C LEU A 91 3.75 -2.23 -13.20
N LYS A 92 4.47 -1.21 -12.73
CA LYS A 92 4.35 -0.67 -11.37
C LYS A 92 2.91 -0.24 -11.06
N ARG A 93 2.23 0.47 -11.97
CA ARG A 93 0.82 0.86 -11.81
C ARG A 93 -0.11 -0.36 -11.75
N ARG A 94 0.13 -1.35 -12.62
CA ARG A 94 -0.66 -2.60 -12.59
C ARG A 94 -0.46 -3.35 -11.28
N ILE A 95 0.78 -3.44 -10.79
CA ILE A 95 1.07 -4.05 -9.49
C ILE A 95 0.36 -3.28 -8.36
N ALA A 96 0.37 -1.95 -8.39
CA ALA A 96 -0.35 -1.15 -7.39
C ALA A 96 -1.84 -1.51 -7.34
N GLY A 97 -2.52 -1.61 -8.49
CA GLY A 97 -3.93 -2.02 -8.55
C GLY A 97 -4.19 -3.41 -7.97
N VAL A 98 -3.38 -4.41 -8.36
CA VAL A 98 -3.51 -5.79 -7.84
C VAL A 98 -3.21 -5.82 -6.33
N ALA A 99 -2.21 -5.09 -5.88
CA ALA A 99 -1.81 -5.03 -4.48
C ALA A 99 -2.87 -4.32 -3.61
N CYS A 100 -3.52 -3.26 -4.12
CA CYS A 100 -4.64 -2.60 -3.44
C CYS A 100 -5.81 -3.57 -3.25
N ALA A 101 -6.22 -4.30 -4.28
CA ALA A 101 -7.27 -5.30 -4.20
C ALA A 101 -6.93 -6.38 -3.15
N ARG A 102 -5.70 -6.93 -3.19
CA ARG A 102 -5.22 -7.92 -2.22
C ARG A 102 -5.20 -7.39 -0.79
N LEU A 103 -4.73 -6.16 -0.58
CA LEU A 103 -4.74 -5.53 0.75
C LEU A 103 -6.17 -5.38 1.27
N ARG A 104 -7.10 -4.97 0.41
CA ARG A 104 -8.52 -4.85 0.73
C ARG A 104 -9.12 -6.19 1.17
N ASP A 105 -8.86 -7.27 0.43
CA ASP A 105 -9.35 -8.61 0.76
C ASP A 105 -8.80 -9.10 2.11
N GLN A 106 -7.52 -8.90 2.38
CA GLN A 106 -6.88 -9.24 3.66
C GLN A 106 -7.46 -8.43 4.83
N LEU A 107 -7.69 -7.13 4.64
CA LEU A 107 -8.29 -6.28 5.66
C LEU A 107 -9.77 -6.63 5.90
N ALA A 108 -10.52 -6.98 4.85
CA ALA A 108 -11.90 -7.44 4.97
C ALA A 108 -11.99 -8.77 5.73
N ALA A 109 -11.09 -9.72 5.46
CA ALA A 109 -11.01 -10.98 6.21
C ALA A 109 -10.65 -10.73 7.68
N LEU A 110 -9.70 -9.83 7.95
CA LEU A 110 -9.36 -9.39 9.30
C LEU A 110 -10.55 -8.75 10.01
N ALA A 111 -11.26 -7.84 9.34
CA ALA A 111 -12.47 -7.19 9.87
C ALA A 111 -13.58 -8.20 10.21
N THR A 112 -13.81 -9.17 9.34
CA THR A 112 -14.81 -10.24 9.55
C THR A 112 -14.49 -11.09 10.77
N SER A 113 -13.22 -11.37 11.02
CA SER A 113 -12.78 -12.15 12.20
C SER A 113 -12.99 -11.41 13.53
N LEU A 114 -13.11 -10.09 13.51
CA LEU A 114 -13.39 -9.27 14.69
C LEU A 114 -14.87 -9.20 15.08
N GLY A 115 -15.75 -9.43 14.13
CA GLY A 115 -17.22 -9.35 14.31
C GLY A 115 -17.91 -8.75 13.09
N ARG A 116 -19.24 -8.81 13.10
CA ARG A 116 -20.08 -8.34 11.99
C ARG A 116 -20.67 -6.94 12.20
N ASP A 117 -20.31 -6.26 13.29
CA ASP A 117 -20.83 -4.92 13.54
C ASP A 117 -20.43 -3.99 12.41
N ALA A 118 -21.39 -3.21 11.93
CA ALA A 118 -21.15 -2.26 10.86
C ALA A 118 -20.09 -1.23 11.24
N PRO A 119 -19.29 -0.75 10.29
CA PRO A 119 -18.46 0.42 10.51
C PRO A 119 -19.32 1.63 10.93
N ALA A 120 -18.72 2.58 11.62
CA ALA A 120 -19.38 3.81 12.01
C ALA A 120 -20.02 4.52 10.80
N GLU A 121 -21.10 5.28 11.04
CA GLU A 121 -21.73 6.07 9.98
C GLU A 121 -20.68 6.94 9.26
N PRO A 122 -20.78 7.08 7.92
CA PRO A 122 -19.82 7.88 7.17
C PRO A 122 -19.83 9.33 7.67
N ALA A 123 -18.68 9.83 8.04
CA ALA A 123 -18.50 11.24 8.36
C ALA A 123 -18.72 12.11 7.10
N ALA A 124 -19.14 13.35 7.27
CA ALA A 124 -19.26 14.35 6.21
C ALA A 124 -17.91 14.55 5.49
N ASP A 125 -17.91 15.19 4.31
CA ASP A 125 -16.73 15.43 3.47
C ASP A 125 -15.56 16.03 4.28
N GLU A 126 -14.64 15.12 4.70
CA GLU A 126 -13.62 15.40 5.69
C GLU A 126 -12.55 16.37 5.16
N ILE A 127 -12.47 16.55 3.83
CA ILE A 127 -11.52 17.47 3.18
C ILE A 127 -12.04 18.91 3.19
N ALA A 128 -13.34 19.12 3.05
CA ALA A 128 -13.94 20.48 3.03
C ALA A 128 -13.71 21.24 4.34
N GLU A 129 -13.51 20.52 5.45
CA GLU A 129 -13.30 21.11 6.77
C GLU A 129 -11.81 21.19 7.18
N LEU A 130 -10.87 20.92 6.29
CA LEU A 130 -9.45 21.00 6.61
C LEU A 130 -8.96 22.45 6.64
N GLU A 131 -8.19 22.79 7.67
CA GLU A 131 -7.49 24.06 7.74
C GLU A 131 -6.24 24.03 6.87
N PHE A 132 -6.32 24.67 5.70
CA PHE A 132 -5.21 24.72 4.76
C PHE A 132 -4.20 25.81 5.16
N CYS A 133 -2.91 25.47 4.98
CA CYS A 133 -1.78 26.34 5.32
C CYS A 133 -0.78 26.43 4.16
N GLY A 134 0.27 27.24 4.34
CA GLY A 134 1.37 27.35 3.39
C GLY A 134 2.25 26.09 3.34
N PRO A 135 3.04 25.91 2.26
CA PRO A 135 3.95 24.78 2.13
C PRO A 135 5.05 24.85 3.22
N PRO A 136 5.53 23.67 3.68
CA PRO A 136 6.68 23.59 4.59
C PRO A 136 7.98 23.98 3.88
N ASP A 137 9.03 24.23 4.65
CA ASP A 137 10.39 24.39 4.08
C ASP A 137 10.79 23.12 3.30
N SER A 138 11.12 23.29 2.03
CA SER A 138 11.55 22.21 1.14
C SER A 138 12.83 21.49 1.65
N LYS A 139 13.69 22.19 2.40
CA LYS A 139 14.87 21.57 3.04
C LYS A 139 14.48 20.56 4.11
N TYR A 140 13.37 20.81 4.83
CA TYR A 140 12.84 19.86 5.80
C TYR A 140 12.33 18.60 5.09
N VAL A 141 11.49 18.78 4.06
CA VAL A 141 10.89 17.65 3.34
C VAL A 141 11.96 16.78 2.67
N ARG A 142 13.01 17.39 2.12
CA ARG A 142 14.13 16.66 1.50
C ARG A 142 14.87 15.73 2.46
N ARG A 143 14.83 15.96 3.76
CA ARG A 143 15.45 15.09 4.77
C ARG A 143 14.59 13.86 5.11
N LEU A 144 13.33 13.82 4.69
CA LEU A 144 12.48 12.66 4.88
C LEU A 144 12.92 11.56 3.91
N GLY A 145 13.24 10.39 4.43
CA GLY A 145 13.78 9.27 3.65
C GLY A 145 12.93 8.86 2.45
N ALA A 146 11.61 9.06 2.53
CA ALA A 146 10.68 8.76 1.44
C ALA A 146 10.92 9.62 0.18
N PHE A 147 11.53 10.80 0.32
CA PHE A 147 11.79 11.73 -0.78
C PHE A 147 13.26 11.79 -1.21
N HIS A 148 14.07 10.83 -0.72
CA HIS A 148 15.50 10.77 -1.06
C HIS A 148 15.75 10.63 -2.57
N ASP A 149 14.89 9.87 -3.26
CA ASP A 149 15.02 9.59 -4.68
C ASP A 149 14.47 10.69 -5.60
N PHE A 150 13.91 11.76 -5.00
CA PHE A 150 13.44 12.91 -5.76
C PHE A 150 14.61 13.85 -6.10
N ASP A 151 14.84 14.12 -7.37
CA ASP A 151 15.66 15.28 -7.76
C ASP A 151 14.96 16.60 -7.38
N SER A 152 15.66 17.72 -7.50
CA SER A 152 15.13 19.02 -7.05
C SER A 152 13.85 19.44 -7.78
N LEU A 153 13.76 19.15 -9.07
CA LEU A 153 12.61 19.51 -9.90
C LEU A 153 11.41 18.59 -9.61
N ALA A 154 11.67 17.28 -9.50
CA ALA A 154 10.66 16.29 -9.13
C ALA A 154 10.07 16.59 -7.75
N LEU A 155 10.92 16.91 -6.76
CA LEU A 155 10.44 17.27 -5.42
C LEU A 155 9.60 18.53 -5.45
N TRP A 156 10.02 19.55 -6.18
CA TRP A 156 9.25 20.79 -6.32
C TRP A 156 7.89 20.51 -6.99
N GLY A 157 7.87 19.77 -8.10
CA GLY A 157 6.64 19.37 -8.78
C GLY A 157 5.68 18.60 -7.87
N PHE A 158 6.21 17.66 -7.08
CA PHE A 158 5.42 16.92 -6.09
C PHE A 158 4.86 17.82 -4.99
N LEU A 159 5.69 18.68 -4.40
CA LEU A 159 5.28 19.58 -3.31
C LEU A 159 4.24 20.63 -3.74
N THR A 160 4.20 20.96 -5.03
CA THR A 160 3.23 21.92 -5.59
C THR A 160 1.99 21.24 -6.21
N ALA A 161 1.96 19.90 -6.26
CA ALA A 161 0.84 19.16 -6.84
C ALA A 161 -0.43 19.19 -5.98
N GLY A 162 -0.32 19.49 -4.69
CA GLY A 162 -1.43 19.47 -3.74
C GLY A 162 -1.47 20.69 -2.84
N ARG A 163 -2.29 20.60 -1.79
CA ARG A 163 -2.46 21.63 -0.75
C ARG A 163 -2.00 21.09 0.60
N TYR A 164 -1.54 21.98 1.47
CA TYR A 164 -1.11 21.59 2.82
C TYR A 164 -2.20 21.86 3.83
N ALA A 165 -2.46 20.87 4.70
CA ALA A 165 -3.41 20.97 5.79
C ALA A 165 -2.75 20.67 7.13
N LEU A 166 -3.03 21.48 8.14
CA LEU A 166 -2.58 21.26 9.50
C LEU A 166 -3.75 20.74 10.34
N CYS A 167 -3.65 19.52 10.79
CA CYS A 167 -4.71 18.83 11.51
C CYS A 167 -4.39 18.69 12.99
N PRO A 168 -5.36 18.96 13.90
CA PRO A 168 -5.21 18.72 15.33
C PRO A 168 -5.16 17.20 15.61
N PRO A 169 -4.74 16.77 16.81
CA PRO A 169 -4.88 15.39 17.26
C PRO A 169 -6.36 14.95 17.25
N GLY A 170 -6.62 13.69 16.90
CA GLY A 170 -7.97 13.09 16.88
C GLY A 170 -8.81 13.44 15.66
N ARG A 171 -8.27 14.15 14.67
CA ARG A 171 -9.01 14.43 13.43
C ARG A 171 -9.09 13.17 12.58
N THR A 172 -10.30 12.72 12.26
CA THR A 172 -10.56 11.66 11.29
C THR A 172 -10.42 12.23 9.87
N LEU A 173 -9.65 11.55 9.04
CA LEU A 173 -9.33 11.95 7.66
C LEU A 173 -9.95 11.01 6.64
N ILE A 174 -10.22 9.78 7.04
CA ILE A 174 -10.85 8.74 6.24
C ILE A 174 -11.67 7.88 7.17
N THR A 175 -12.90 7.55 6.78
CA THR A 175 -13.77 6.63 7.50
C THR A 175 -13.86 5.31 6.75
N GLU A 176 -13.73 4.18 7.45
CA GLU A 176 -13.92 2.83 6.90
C GLU A 176 -15.30 2.73 6.23
N GLY A 177 -15.35 2.07 5.08
CA GLY A 177 -16.59 1.90 4.31
C GLY A 177 -16.93 3.07 3.38
N THR A 178 -16.24 4.22 3.49
CA THR A 178 -16.43 5.37 2.60
C THR A 178 -15.29 5.50 1.58
N PRO A 179 -15.55 5.97 0.36
CA PRO A 179 -14.47 6.26 -0.59
C PRO A 179 -13.70 7.50 -0.15
N SER A 180 -12.38 7.43 -0.11
CA SER A 180 -11.54 8.63 0.08
C SER A 180 -11.59 9.50 -1.16
N THR A 181 -11.66 10.82 -0.97
CA THR A 181 -11.68 11.81 -2.05
C THR A 181 -10.28 12.37 -2.35
N ALA A 182 -9.28 12.02 -1.52
CA ALA A 182 -7.88 12.41 -1.70
C ALA A 182 -6.89 11.35 -1.25
N CYS A 183 -5.69 11.44 -1.77
CA CYS A 183 -4.49 10.84 -1.19
C CYS A 183 -3.84 11.85 -0.25
N PHE A 184 -3.37 11.38 0.88
CA PHE A 184 -2.67 12.16 1.90
C PHE A 184 -1.23 11.68 2.02
N VAL A 185 -0.30 12.61 2.16
CA VAL A 185 1.09 12.29 2.50
C VAL A 185 1.46 13.01 3.80
N VAL A 186 1.91 12.25 4.79
CA VAL A 186 2.34 12.82 6.07
C VAL A 186 3.67 13.55 5.87
N ILE A 187 3.68 14.85 6.13
CA ILE A 187 4.90 15.66 6.12
C ILE A 187 5.51 15.72 7.52
N ASN A 188 4.67 15.88 8.55
CA ASN A 188 5.07 15.83 9.95
C ASN A 188 3.91 15.33 10.79
N GLY A 189 4.19 14.66 11.91
CA GLY A 189 3.19 14.06 12.77
C GLY A 189 2.92 12.59 12.45
N ALA A 190 1.75 12.09 12.86
CA ALA A 190 1.39 10.68 12.72
C ALA A 190 -0.12 10.48 12.53
N VAL A 191 -0.48 9.54 11.64
CA VAL A 191 -1.85 9.10 11.36
C VAL A 191 -1.99 7.62 11.64
N GLU A 192 -2.90 7.25 12.51
CA GLU A 192 -3.20 5.85 12.83
C GLU A 192 -4.30 5.33 11.94
N LYS A 193 -4.07 4.16 11.35
CA LYS A 193 -5.07 3.42 10.56
C LYS A 193 -5.60 2.24 11.38
N VAL A 194 -6.92 2.17 11.55
CA VAL A 194 -7.58 1.17 12.42
C VAL A 194 -8.78 0.54 11.73
N ILE A 195 -9.10 -0.69 12.15
CA ILE A 195 -10.40 -1.34 11.93
C ILE A 195 -11.13 -1.38 13.27
N ILE A 196 -12.41 -0.99 13.29
CA ILE A 196 -13.24 -0.95 14.50
C ILE A 196 -14.47 -1.85 14.28
N ARG A 197 -14.75 -2.75 15.24
CA ARG A 197 -15.95 -3.58 15.30
C ARG A 197 -16.46 -3.62 16.74
N GLY A 198 -17.57 -2.95 17.01
CA GLY A 198 -18.05 -2.76 18.38
C GLY A 198 -16.94 -2.13 19.25
N ASP A 199 -16.65 -2.77 20.39
CA ASP A 199 -15.59 -2.32 21.31
C ASP A 199 -14.17 -2.77 20.90
N ARG A 200 -14.05 -3.56 19.84
CA ARG A 200 -12.75 -4.06 19.35
C ARG A 200 -12.14 -3.07 18.38
N ARG A 201 -10.89 -2.70 18.65
CA ARG A 201 -10.08 -1.83 17.79
C ARG A 201 -8.76 -2.51 17.48
N ILE A 202 -8.48 -2.71 16.19
CA ILE A 202 -7.17 -3.20 15.73
C ILE A 202 -6.47 -2.10 14.97
N ARG A 203 -5.26 -1.78 15.41
CA ARG A 203 -4.36 -0.92 14.66
C ARG A 203 -3.73 -1.69 13.51
N VAL A 204 -4.07 -1.26 12.29
CA VAL A 204 -3.51 -1.82 11.05
C VAL A 204 -2.10 -1.27 10.84
N SER A 205 -1.93 0.06 10.92
CA SER A 205 -0.61 0.69 10.76
C SER A 205 -0.60 2.11 11.36
N LEU A 206 0.61 2.67 11.43
CA LEU A 206 0.86 4.06 11.79
C LEU A 206 1.64 4.71 10.64
N ALA A 207 1.04 5.70 9.98
CA ALA A 207 1.67 6.48 8.93
C ALA A 207 2.41 7.67 9.55
N GLY A 208 3.72 7.68 9.47
CA GLY A 208 4.60 8.78 9.87
C GLY A 208 5.08 9.60 8.67
N PRO A 209 6.03 10.54 8.87
CA PRO A 209 6.55 11.38 7.81
C PRO A 209 7.07 10.61 6.59
N GLY A 210 6.59 11.00 5.40
CA GLY A 210 6.90 10.34 4.13
C GLY A 210 5.97 9.20 3.75
N HIS A 211 5.05 8.76 4.62
CA HIS A 211 4.04 7.76 4.29
C HIS A 211 2.83 8.38 3.60
N ALA A 212 2.27 7.64 2.63
CA ALA A 212 1.03 7.99 1.94
C ALA A 212 -0.14 7.11 2.41
N PHE A 213 -1.38 7.60 2.31
CA PHE A 213 -2.59 6.81 2.58
C PHE A 213 -3.81 7.44 1.86
N GLY A 214 -4.91 6.69 1.76
CA GLY A 214 -6.11 7.10 1.04
C GLY A 214 -6.02 6.93 -0.49
N TYR A 215 -4.89 6.49 -0.99
CA TYR A 215 -4.67 6.23 -2.42
C TYR A 215 -5.39 4.98 -2.90
N GLU A 216 -5.69 4.01 -2.03
CA GLU A 216 -6.29 2.73 -2.39
C GLU A 216 -7.61 2.95 -3.13
N THR A 217 -8.49 3.81 -2.58
CA THR A 217 -9.79 4.11 -3.17
C THR A 217 -9.70 4.91 -4.46
N LEU A 218 -8.60 5.64 -4.65
CA LEU A 218 -8.33 6.39 -5.89
C LEU A 218 -7.80 5.49 -7.00
N ILE A 219 -7.11 4.38 -6.64
CA ILE A 219 -6.53 3.42 -7.58
C ILE A 219 -7.57 2.39 -8.04
N ASP A 220 -8.34 1.79 -7.11
CA ASP A 220 -9.25 0.68 -7.40
C ASP A 220 -10.74 1.04 -7.36
N GLY A 221 -11.09 2.27 -6.94
CA GLY A 221 -12.47 2.75 -6.85
C GLY A 221 -13.30 2.19 -5.69
N GLY A 222 -12.74 1.30 -4.88
CA GLY A 222 -13.45 0.71 -3.74
C GLY A 222 -13.50 1.62 -2.51
N PRO A 223 -14.32 1.31 -1.49
CA PRO A 223 -14.38 2.04 -0.23
C PRO A 223 -13.09 1.83 0.60
N SER A 224 -12.81 2.72 1.53
CA SER A 224 -11.69 2.52 2.46
C SER A 224 -11.90 1.30 3.35
N SER A 225 -10.85 0.51 3.54
CA SER A 225 -10.86 -0.66 4.44
C SER A 225 -10.49 -0.31 5.88
N VAL A 226 -10.18 0.97 6.16
CA VAL A 226 -9.72 1.44 7.47
C VAL A 226 -10.24 2.84 7.76
N THR A 227 -10.34 3.15 9.05
CA THR A 227 -10.49 4.54 9.52
C THR A 227 -9.10 5.11 9.82
N ALA A 228 -8.80 6.30 9.31
CA ALA A 228 -7.52 6.99 9.49
C ALA A 228 -7.71 8.26 10.32
N THR A 229 -7.00 8.35 11.47
CA THR A 229 -7.15 9.45 12.44
C THR A 229 -5.78 9.98 12.86
N THR A 230 -5.61 11.28 12.94
CA THR A 230 -4.37 11.91 13.44
C THR A 230 -4.14 11.57 14.92
N ARG A 231 -2.90 11.23 15.29
CA ARG A 231 -2.53 10.92 16.68
C ARG A 231 -1.93 12.13 17.41
N GLU A 232 -1.43 13.07 16.65
CA GLU A 232 -0.82 14.30 17.12
C GLU A 232 -1.08 15.43 16.12
N ARG A 233 -0.60 16.64 16.38
CA ARG A 233 -0.66 17.72 15.40
C ARG A 233 0.10 17.33 14.15
N THR A 234 -0.61 17.18 13.04
CA THR A 234 -0.09 16.56 11.82
C THR A 234 -0.21 17.51 10.63
N LEU A 235 0.92 17.71 9.93
CA LEU A 235 0.98 18.41 8.65
C LEU A 235 0.89 17.40 7.51
N LEU A 236 -0.09 17.59 6.64
CA LEU A 236 -0.36 16.71 5.49
C LEU A 236 -0.20 17.48 4.19
N LEU A 237 0.34 16.82 3.16
CA LEU A 237 0.09 17.19 1.77
C LEU A 237 -1.18 16.43 1.33
N VAL A 238 -2.17 17.17 0.86
CA VAL A 238 -3.46 16.66 0.41
C VAL A 238 -3.49 16.73 -1.11
N LEU A 239 -3.63 15.58 -1.75
CA LEU A 239 -3.75 15.42 -3.20
C LEU A 239 -5.18 14.94 -3.51
N PRO A 240 -6.11 15.84 -3.85
CA PRO A 240 -7.44 15.45 -4.34
C PRO A 240 -7.34 14.54 -5.56
N ARG A 241 -8.46 13.90 -5.94
CA ARG A 241 -8.50 12.89 -7.01
C ARG A 241 -7.75 13.32 -8.29
N GLU A 242 -8.05 14.49 -8.82
CA GLU A 242 -7.46 14.93 -10.08
C GLU A 242 -5.93 15.16 -10.00
N PRO A 243 -5.37 15.90 -9.01
CA PRO A 243 -3.92 15.95 -8.79
C PRO A 243 -3.29 14.59 -8.56
N PHE A 244 -3.95 13.72 -7.79
CA PHE A 244 -3.46 12.34 -7.59
C PHE A 244 -3.36 11.58 -8.91
N GLU A 245 -4.42 11.57 -9.73
CA GLU A 245 -4.45 10.87 -11.00
C GLU A 245 -3.40 11.39 -11.98
N ARG A 246 -3.17 12.72 -12.03
CA ARG A 246 -2.08 13.30 -12.82
C ARG A 246 -0.71 12.79 -12.37
N MET A 247 -0.46 12.77 -11.07
CA MET A 247 0.81 12.29 -10.51
C MET A 247 0.97 10.77 -10.66
N PHE A 248 -0.07 10.00 -10.43
CA PHE A 248 -0.03 8.54 -10.48
C PHE A 248 0.12 8.00 -11.91
N ASN A 249 -0.50 8.67 -12.89
CA ASN A 249 -0.49 8.26 -14.30
C ASN A 249 0.55 9.00 -15.15
N GLY A 250 1.21 10.03 -14.60
CA GLY A 250 2.19 10.82 -15.32
C GLY A 250 3.46 10.04 -15.67
N GLU A 251 4.24 10.60 -16.61
CA GLU A 251 5.47 10.01 -17.12
C GLU A 251 6.72 10.86 -16.81
N ASP A 252 6.55 11.97 -16.06
CA ASP A 252 7.65 12.80 -15.61
C ASP A 252 8.33 12.25 -14.34
N ASN A 253 9.46 12.83 -13.95
CA ASN A 253 10.25 12.40 -12.81
C ASN A 253 9.48 12.48 -11.49
N ALA A 254 8.63 13.50 -11.31
CA ALA A 254 7.84 13.66 -10.10
C ALA A 254 6.79 12.55 -9.97
N SER A 255 6.12 12.24 -11.08
CA SER A 255 5.14 11.15 -11.18
C SER A 255 5.77 9.79 -10.90
N HIS A 256 6.93 9.51 -11.46
CA HIS A 256 7.64 8.25 -11.21
C HIS A 256 8.06 8.10 -9.74
N ALA A 257 8.62 9.15 -9.16
CA ALA A 257 9.02 9.15 -7.76
C ALA A 257 7.80 9.06 -6.81
N PHE A 258 6.69 9.73 -7.14
CA PHE A 258 5.44 9.60 -6.39
C PHE A 258 4.88 8.18 -6.43
N LEU A 259 4.88 7.53 -7.60
CA LEU A 259 4.47 6.13 -7.72
C LEU A 259 5.31 5.22 -6.81
N ASP A 260 6.62 5.49 -6.68
CA ASP A 260 7.49 4.73 -5.77
C ASP A 260 7.16 4.99 -4.29
N VAL A 261 6.74 6.20 -3.91
CA VAL A 261 6.22 6.48 -2.55
C VAL A 261 4.96 5.66 -2.27
N VAL A 262 3.99 5.67 -3.18
CA VAL A 262 2.74 4.91 -3.04
C VAL A 262 3.02 3.41 -2.95
N LEU A 263 3.85 2.86 -3.83
CA LEU A 263 4.19 1.44 -3.84
C LEU A 263 4.93 1.02 -2.58
N ARG A 264 5.87 1.82 -2.08
CA ARG A 264 6.60 1.53 -0.84
C ARG A 264 5.65 1.41 0.36
N ASP A 265 4.71 2.35 0.50
CA ASP A 265 3.71 2.31 1.57
C ASP A 265 2.77 1.10 1.42
N LEU A 266 2.29 0.85 0.21
CA LEU A 266 1.42 -0.29 -0.09
C LEU A 266 2.08 -1.64 0.21
N MET A 267 3.36 -1.82 -0.17
CA MET A 267 4.11 -3.04 0.13
C MET A 267 4.32 -3.21 1.64
N ALA A 268 4.60 -2.11 2.36
CA ALA A 268 4.72 -2.14 3.81
C ALA A 268 3.40 -2.54 4.50
N ASN A 269 2.26 -2.01 4.04
CA ASN A 269 0.94 -2.37 4.56
C ASN A 269 0.62 -3.86 4.31
N LEU A 270 0.89 -4.39 3.11
CA LEU A 270 0.70 -5.81 2.81
C LEU A 270 1.51 -6.71 3.74
N ARG A 271 2.77 -6.37 4.01
CA ARG A 271 3.61 -7.13 4.96
C ARG A 271 3.06 -7.08 6.39
N GLN A 272 2.57 -5.92 6.82
CA GLN A 272 2.04 -5.74 8.18
C GLN A 272 0.75 -6.53 8.42
N VAL A 273 -0.13 -6.63 7.42
CA VAL A 273 -1.43 -7.31 7.55
C VAL A 273 -1.30 -8.83 7.46
N LEU A 274 -0.28 -9.34 6.78
CA LEU A 274 -0.14 -10.77 6.49
C LEU A 274 -0.14 -11.66 7.74
N ARG A 275 0.67 -11.35 8.76
CA ARG A 275 0.79 -12.16 9.99
C ARG A 275 -0.42 -12.08 10.93
N PRO A 276 -1.00 -10.90 11.21
CA PRO A 276 -2.27 -10.81 11.92
C PRO A 276 -3.39 -11.61 11.25
N HIS A 277 -3.52 -11.51 9.91
CA HIS A 277 -4.49 -12.29 9.15
C HIS A 277 -4.29 -13.80 9.35
N ALA A 278 -3.08 -14.30 9.23
CA ALA A 278 -2.75 -15.71 9.42
C ALA A 278 -3.07 -16.21 10.83
N ARG A 279 -2.85 -15.41 11.88
CA ARG A 279 -3.16 -15.77 13.28
C ARG A 279 -4.66 -15.92 13.51
N LEU A 280 -5.47 -15.06 12.90
CA LEU A 280 -6.92 -15.06 13.05
C LEU A 280 -7.61 -16.17 12.25
N ALA A 281 -7.01 -16.63 11.15
CA ALA A 281 -7.50 -17.78 10.41
C ALA A 281 -7.45 -19.10 11.21
N LEU A 282 -6.80 -19.11 12.39
CA LEU A 282 -6.68 -20.25 13.30
C LEU A 282 -7.58 -20.17 14.55
N SER A 283 -8.22 -19.04 14.78
CA SER A 283 -9.14 -18.82 15.92
C SER A 283 -10.59 -19.03 15.52
#